data_c08fa5e0bea7333187348d6ee99f9946
#
_entry.id   c08fa5e0bea7333187348d6ee99f9946
#
_cell.length_a   1.000
_cell.length_b   1.000
_cell.length_c   1.000
_cell.angle_alpha   90.00
_cell.angle_beta   90.00
_cell.angle_gamma   90.00
#
_symmetry.space_group_name_H-M   'P 1'
#
loop_
_entity.id
_entity.type
_entity.pdbx_description
1 polymer ?
#
loop_
_entity_poly.entity_id
_entity_poly.type
_entity_poly.pdbx_seq_one_letter_code
_entity_poly.pdbx_strand_id
1 'polypeptide(L)'
;MDALLSCGETIASSVFCNECLSRNISCCCVNYTENGIKTNTNYLDGEILDIYSDDLYCYLKKYDVVIVPGFFGTNKFHFVTSLGRGGSDLSAVAIAFSLGLNEVTIYKDVLGVYSTDPKQYENALLYNYIKLNQLVE
;
A
#
# COMPACT_ATOMS: atom_id res chain seq x y z
N MET A 1 -1.85 18.45 6.41
CA MET A 1 -2.60 17.27 6.91
C MET A 1 -1.95 15.97 6.44
N ASP A 2 -1.63 15.82 5.16
CA ASP A 2 -1.04 14.61 4.54
C ASP A 2 0.22 14.11 5.25
N ALA A 3 1.15 15.02 5.58
CA ALA A 3 2.34 14.67 6.34
C ALA A 3 2.02 14.08 7.73
N LEU A 4 0.98 14.55 8.39
CA LEU A 4 0.54 13.98 9.67
C LEU A 4 -0.05 12.58 9.48
N LEU A 5 -0.87 12.38 8.46
CA LEU A 5 -1.45 11.07 8.15
C LEU A 5 -0.36 10.05 7.77
N SER A 6 0.66 10.47 7.01
CA SER A 6 1.77 9.58 6.62
C SER A 6 2.64 9.13 7.80
N CYS A 7 2.65 9.87 8.92
CA CYS A 7 3.38 9.46 10.11
C CYS A 7 2.86 8.13 10.68
N GLY A 8 1.55 7.89 10.64
CA GLY A 8 0.96 6.63 11.09
C GLY A 8 1.49 5.42 10.30
N GLU A 9 1.51 5.52 8.99
CA GLU A 9 2.04 4.46 8.10
C GLU A 9 3.54 4.24 8.32
N THR A 10 4.30 5.33 8.50
CA THR A 10 5.74 5.26 8.76
C THR A 10 6.04 4.56 10.09
N ILE A 11 5.27 4.88 11.13
CA ILE A 11 5.41 4.23 12.44
C ILE A 11 5.04 2.75 12.33
N ALA A 12 3.90 2.42 11.71
CA ALA A 12 3.45 1.04 11.55
C ALA A 12 4.48 0.20 10.77
N SER A 13 5.00 0.72 9.67
CA SER A 13 6.03 0.07 8.87
C SER A 13 7.32 -0.17 9.67
N SER A 14 7.74 0.80 10.48
CA SER A 14 8.93 0.69 11.32
C SER A 14 8.76 -0.35 12.43
N VAL A 15 7.59 -0.38 13.08
CA VAL A 15 7.25 -1.38 14.11
C VAL A 15 7.24 -2.78 13.49
N PHE A 16 6.63 -2.94 12.33
CA PHE A 16 6.59 -4.23 11.63
C PHE A 16 8.00 -4.70 11.22
N CYS A 17 8.84 -3.79 10.74
CA CYS A 17 10.24 -4.08 10.43
C CYS A 17 10.99 -4.58 11.67
N ASN A 18 10.83 -3.90 12.81
CA ASN A 18 11.47 -4.33 14.06
C ASN A 18 11.00 -5.71 14.52
N GLU A 19 9.72 -6.04 14.35
CA GLU A 19 9.18 -7.37 14.65
C GLU A 19 9.79 -8.44 13.72
N CYS A 20 9.96 -8.18 12.43
CA CYS A 20 10.65 -9.08 11.51
C CYS A 20 12.10 -9.34 11.95
N LEU A 21 12.84 -8.29 12.27
CA LEU A 21 14.23 -8.39 12.74
C LEU A 21 14.35 -9.19 14.04
N SER A 22 13.41 -9.02 14.97
CA SER A 22 13.38 -9.78 16.24
C SER A 22 13.19 -11.28 16.03
N ARG A 23 12.61 -11.66 14.89
CA ARG A 23 12.41 -13.04 14.45
C ARG A 23 13.51 -13.55 13.52
N ASN A 24 14.62 -12.81 13.40
CA ASN A 24 15.75 -13.11 12.50
C ASN A 24 15.36 -13.17 11.01
N ILE A 25 14.33 -12.41 10.60
CA ILE A 25 13.97 -12.22 9.20
C ILE A 25 14.77 -11.04 8.66
N SER A 26 15.52 -11.27 7.59
CA SER A 26 16.27 -10.21 6.90
C SER A 26 15.30 -9.24 6.24
N CYS A 27 15.19 -8.01 6.77
CA CYS A 27 14.24 -7.02 6.26
C CYS A 27 14.79 -5.60 6.34
N CYS A 28 14.18 -4.72 5.53
CA CYS A 28 14.37 -3.29 5.64
C CYS A 28 13.02 -2.55 5.54
N CYS A 29 12.94 -1.40 6.17
CA CYS A 29 11.84 -0.46 5.99
C CYS A 29 12.31 0.68 5.10
N VAL A 30 11.62 0.89 3.99
CA VAL A 30 11.93 1.96 3.05
C VAL A 30 11.53 3.31 3.66
N ASN A 31 12.37 4.31 3.46
CA ASN A 31 12.06 5.67 3.89
C ASN A 31 10.80 6.18 3.16
N TYR A 32 10.00 6.99 3.84
CA TYR A 32 8.77 7.53 3.27
C TYR A 32 8.99 8.37 1.98
N THR A 33 10.15 8.99 1.81
CA THR A 33 10.49 9.73 0.59
C THR A 33 10.95 8.84 -0.56
N GLU A 34 11.27 7.57 -0.26
CA GLU A 34 11.86 6.58 -1.17
C GLU A 34 10.88 5.44 -1.51
N ASN A 35 9.60 5.56 -1.14
CA ASN A 35 8.60 4.55 -1.45
C ASN A 35 8.29 4.43 -2.96
N GLY A 36 8.89 5.28 -3.78
CA GLY A 36 8.79 5.27 -5.23
C GLY A 36 7.51 5.89 -5.79
N ILE A 37 6.48 6.09 -4.99
CA ILE A 37 5.17 6.57 -5.45
C ILE A 37 5.21 8.07 -5.76
N LYS A 38 4.96 8.43 -7.01
CA LYS A 38 4.84 9.83 -7.46
C LYS A 38 3.37 10.20 -7.65
N THR A 39 3.00 11.34 -7.08
CA THR A 39 1.61 11.80 -7.06
C THR A 39 1.44 13.16 -7.72
N ASN A 40 0.20 13.49 -8.07
CA ASN A 40 -0.18 14.87 -8.38
C ASN A 40 -0.13 15.75 -7.10
N THR A 41 -0.61 16.99 -7.20
CA THR A 41 -0.61 17.96 -6.09
C THR A 41 -1.95 18.07 -5.36
N ASN A 42 -2.86 17.13 -5.55
CA ASN A 42 -4.17 17.11 -4.90
C ASN A 42 -4.01 16.53 -3.48
N TYR A 43 -3.83 17.40 -2.51
CA TYR A 43 -3.69 16.98 -1.11
C TYR A 43 -4.95 16.26 -0.62
N LEU A 44 -4.77 15.23 0.21
CA LEU A 44 -5.81 14.35 0.78
C LEU A 44 -6.53 13.43 -0.23
N ASP A 45 -6.32 13.63 -1.52
CA ASP A 45 -6.95 12.86 -2.61
C ASP A 45 -6.01 12.81 -3.82
N GLY A 46 -4.78 12.37 -3.57
CA GLY A 46 -3.72 12.29 -4.57
C GLY A 46 -3.94 11.14 -5.55
N GLU A 47 -3.57 11.36 -6.79
CA GLU A 47 -3.52 10.33 -7.81
C GLU A 47 -2.07 9.88 -8.02
N ILE A 48 -1.86 8.59 -8.20
CA ILE A 48 -0.57 8.03 -8.58
C ILE A 48 -0.31 8.37 -10.04
N LEU A 49 0.76 9.12 -10.29
CA LEU A 49 1.19 9.48 -11.64
C LEU A 49 2.23 8.50 -12.19
N ASP A 50 3.11 8.00 -11.30
CA ASP A 50 4.20 7.09 -11.66
C ASP A 50 4.70 6.36 -10.43
N ILE A 51 5.42 5.24 -10.65
CA ILE A 51 6.13 4.51 -9.59
C ILE A 51 7.56 4.21 -10.03
N TYR A 52 8.51 4.75 -9.28
CA TYR A 52 9.93 4.47 -9.48
C TYR A 52 10.35 3.28 -8.63
N SER A 53 10.41 2.11 -9.26
CA SER A 53 10.66 0.83 -8.57
C SER A 53 12.11 0.39 -8.54
N ASP A 54 13.03 1.13 -9.15
CA ASP A 54 14.45 0.74 -9.25
C ASP A 54 15.11 0.53 -7.87
N ASP A 55 14.83 1.42 -6.92
CA ASP A 55 15.34 1.30 -5.56
C ASP A 55 14.71 0.09 -4.84
N LEU A 56 13.42 -0.18 -5.07
CA LEU A 56 12.75 -1.35 -4.51
C LEU A 56 13.37 -2.65 -5.04
N TYR A 57 13.72 -2.72 -6.33
CA TYR A 57 14.46 -3.86 -6.88
C TYR A 57 15.82 -4.04 -6.21
N CYS A 58 16.52 -2.95 -5.93
CA CYS A 58 17.81 -2.99 -5.24
C CYS A 58 17.67 -3.52 -3.81
N TYR A 59 16.62 -3.11 -3.10
CA TYR A 59 16.32 -3.63 -1.76
C TYR A 59 15.94 -5.09 -1.78
N LEU A 60 15.05 -5.51 -2.70
CA LEU A 60 14.63 -6.92 -2.85
C LEU A 60 15.76 -7.90 -3.19
N LYS A 61 16.88 -7.40 -3.75
CA LYS A 61 18.08 -8.23 -3.95
C LYS A 61 18.89 -8.46 -2.68
N LYS A 62 18.69 -7.66 -1.65
CA LYS A 62 19.49 -7.69 -0.41
C LYS A 62 18.74 -8.23 0.78
N TYR A 63 17.43 -8.11 0.80
CA TYR A 63 16.57 -8.43 1.93
C TYR A 63 15.47 -9.39 1.52
N ASP A 64 15.12 -10.31 2.41
CA ASP A 64 14.03 -11.25 2.20
C ASP A 64 12.67 -10.55 2.23
N VAL A 65 12.57 -9.45 3.01
CA VAL A 65 11.35 -8.63 3.16
C VAL A 65 11.70 -7.16 3.01
N VAL A 66 10.97 -6.47 2.15
CA VAL A 66 11.05 -5.01 2.00
C VAL A 66 9.70 -4.41 2.40
N ILE A 67 9.71 -3.60 3.44
CA ILE A 67 8.50 -2.98 3.99
C ILE A 67 8.42 -1.55 3.44
N VAL A 68 7.34 -1.29 2.70
CA VAL A 68 7.11 0.00 2.04
C VAL A 68 5.90 0.67 2.66
N PRO A 69 6.05 1.85 3.29
CA PRO A 69 4.89 2.61 3.76
C PRO A 69 4.05 3.06 2.56
N GLY A 70 2.82 2.59 2.50
CA GLY A 70 1.83 2.93 1.47
C GLY A 70 0.93 4.09 1.86
N PHE A 71 -0.25 4.24 1.18
CA PHE A 71 -1.25 5.27 1.41
C PHE A 71 -0.83 6.68 0.94
N PHE A 72 0.41 6.96 0.70
CA PHE A 72 0.91 8.25 0.26
C PHE A 72 2.07 8.11 -0.74
N GLY A 73 2.33 9.19 -1.44
CA GLY A 73 3.51 9.36 -2.28
C GLY A 73 4.09 10.76 -2.13
N THR A 74 4.98 11.13 -3.04
CA THR A 74 5.59 12.46 -3.10
C THR A 74 5.22 13.15 -4.42
N ASN A 75 4.80 14.41 -4.34
CA ASN A 75 4.52 15.21 -5.53
C ASN A 75 5.81 15.84 -6.11
N LYS A 76 5.68 16.55 -7.22
CA LYS A 76 6.79 17.22 -7.93
C LYS A 76 7.58 18.24 -7.11
N PHE A 77 7.02 18.68 -5.98
CA PHE A 77 7.67 19.59 -5.04
C PHE A 77 8.28 18.85 -3.83
N HIS A 78 8.32 17.51 -3.87
CA HIS A 78 8.79 16.63 -2.79
C HIS A 78 7.94 16.70 -1.51
N PHE A 79 6.71 17.21 -1.59
CA PHE A 79 5.77 17.15 -0.47
C PHE A 79 4.98 15.85 -0.50
N VAL A 80 4.66 15.36 0.70
CA VAL A 80 3.79 14.19 0.88
C VAL A 80 2.37 14.52 0.41
N THR A 81 1.78 13.60 -0.34
CA THR A 81 0.39 13.66 -0.78
C THR A 81 -0.25 12.30 -0.53
N SER A 82 -1.31 12.27 0.28
CA SER A 82 -2.06 11.04 0.58
C SER A 82 -3.02 10.70 -0.57
N LEU A 83 -3.24 9.39 -0.77
CA LEU A 83 -4.04 8.85 -1.88
C LEU A 83 -5.54 8.76 -1.57
N GLY A 84 -5.97 9.28 -0.42
CA GLY A 84 -7.36 9.22 -0.04
C GLY A 84 -7.83 7.83 0.39
N ARG A 85 -9.15 7.61 0.32
CA ARG A 85 -9.76 6.35 0.77
C ARG A 85 -9.27 5.16 -0.08
N GLY A 86 -8.87 4.07 0.57
CA GLY A 86 -8.34 2.88 -0.10
C GLY A 86 -6.90 3.02 -0.59
N GLY A 87 -6.23 4.13 -0.26
CA GLY A 87 -4.88 4.44 -0.75
C GLY A 87 -3.83 3.40 -0.41
N SER A 88 -3.94 2.68 0.71
CA SER A 88 -3.01 1.61 1.07
C SER A 88 -3.11 0.43 0.10
N ASP A 89 -4.33 -0.01 -0.23
CA ASP A 89 -4.57 -1.07 -1.19
C ASP A 89 -4.11 -0.66 -2.60
N LEU A 90 -4.43 0.58 -2.98
CA LEU A 90 -3.99 1.16 -4.26
C LEU A 90 -2.46 1.19 -4.35
N SER A 91 -1.76 1.59 -3.28
CA SER A 91 -0.30 1.58 -3.21
C SER A 91 0.26 0.18 -3.45
N ALA A 92 -0.30 -0.84 -2.78
CA ALA A 92 0.15 -2.22 -2.90
C ALA A 92 0.01 -2.74 -4.33
N VAL A 93 -1.15 -2.51 -4.96
CA VAL A 93 -1.41 -2.93 -6.35
C VAL A 93 -0.49 -2.20 -7.33
N ALA A 94 -0.33 -0.89 -7.16
CA ALA A 94 0.49 -0.08 -8.06
C ALA A 94 1.98 -0.45 -7.97
N ILE A 95 2.51 -0.69 -6.76
CA ILE A 95 3.89 -1.18 -6.56
C ILE A 95 4.06 -2.57 -7.18
N ALA A 96 3.13 -3.49 -6.94
CA ALA A 96 3.20 -4.83 -7.53
C ALA A 96 3.21 -4.77 -9.07
N PHE A 97 2.36 -3.93 -9.66
CA PHE A 97 2.34 -3.71 -11.09
C PHE A 97 3.69 -3.17 -11.60
N SER A 98 4.28 -2.18 -10.94
CA SER A 98 5.57 -1.60 -11.34
C SER A 98 6.73 -2.59 -11.23
N LEU A 99 6.62 -3.55 -10.31
CA LEU A 99 7.57 -4.65 -10.14
C LEU A 99 7.32 -5.83 -11.09
N GLY A 100 6.28 -5.78 -11.92
CA GLY A 100 5.90 -6.85 -12.85
C GLY A 100 5.35 -8.09 -12.16
N LEU A 101 4.77 -7.96 -10.97
CA LEU A 101 4.17 -9.06 -10.23
C LEU A 101 2.75 -9.33 -10.74
N ASN A 102 2.34 -10.60 -10.72
CA ASN A 102 1.03 -11.04 -11.19
C ASN A 102 -0.02 -11.15 -10.08
N GLU A 103 0.41 -11.11 -8.83
CA GLU A 103 -0.47 -11.33 -7.68
C GLU A 103 -0.15 -10.36 -6.55
N VAL A 104 -1.19 -9.96 -5.82
CA VAL A 104 -1.12 -9.18 -4.59
C VAL A 104 -2.01 -9.84 -3.56
N THR A 105 -1.49 -10.11 -2.38
CA THR A 105 -2.29 -10.57 -1.24
C THR A 105 -2.61 -9.40 -0.33
N ILE A 106 -3.90 -9.14 -0.11
CA ILE A 106 -4.37 -8.07 0.77
C ILE A 106 -4.92 -8.68 2.05
N TYR A 107 -4.31 -8.37 3.19
CA TYR A 107 -4.79 -8.79 4.50
C TYR A 107 -5.80 -7.79 5.06
N LYS A 108 -6.97 -8.27 5.44
CA LYS A 108 -8.09 -7.48 5.96
C LYS A 108 -8.66 -8.10 7.24
N ASP A 109 -9.43 -7.32 7.97
CA ASP A 109 -10.21 -7.74 9.14
C ASP A 109 -11.52 -8.47 8.77
N VAL A 110 -11.76 -8.66 7.47
CA VAL A 110 -12.88 -9.44 6.91
C VAL A 110 -12.33 -10.52 5.98
N LEU A 111 -13.12 -11.57 5.72
CA LEU A 111 -12.67 -12.75 4.95
C LEU A 111 -12.45 -12.48 3.46
N GLY A 112 -12.92 -11.37 2.94
CA GLY A 112 -12.78 -11.02 1.52
C GLY A 112 -13.79 -9.98 1.07
N VAL A 113 -14.12 -9.98 -0.22
CA VAL A 113 -15.12 -9.09 -0.80
C VAL A 113 -16.52 -9.67 -0.61
N TYR A 114 -17.41 -8.85 -0.11
CA TYR A 114 -18.82 -9.21 0.13
C TYR A 114 -19.75 -8.42 -0.78
N SER A 115 -20.95 -8.95 -0.99
CA SER A 115 -22.02 -8.26 -1.74
C SER A 115 -22.50 -6.97 -1.07
N THR A 116 -22.32 -6.87 0.24
CA THR A 116 -22.61 -5.70 1.09
C THR A 116 -21.83 -5.83 2.39
N ASP A 117 -21.88 -4.82 3.26
CA ASP A 117 -21.15 -4.83 4.54
C ASP A 117 -21.64 -5.96 5.47
N PRO A 118 -20.82 -6.99 5.74
CA PRO A 118 -21.23 -8.12 6.59
C PRO A 118 -21.44 -7.74 8.05
N LYS A 119 -20.95 -6.58 8.49
CA LYS A 119 -21.17 -6.08 9.87
C LYS A 119 -22.59 -5.47 10.03
N GLN A 120 -23.20 -5.06 8.93
CA GLN A 120 -24.53 -4.44 8.91
C GLN A 120 -25.62 -5.38 8.41
N TYR A 121 -25.28 -6.36 7.57
CA TYR A 121 -26.25 -7.24 6.91
C TYR A 121 -25.83 -8.70 7.07
N GLU A 122 -26.64 -9.46 7.84
CA GLU A 122 -26.39 -10.88 8.11
C GLU A 122 -26.41 -11.77 6.84
N ASN A 123 -27.09 -11.33 5.78
CA ASN A 123 -27.20 -12.03 4.50
C ASN A 123 -26.13 -11.61 3.48
N ALA A 124 -25.07 -10.92 3.91
CA ALA A 124 -23.97 -10.55 3.03
C ALA A 124 -23.25 -11.79 2.48
N LEU A 125 -23.18 -11.91 1.17
CA LEU A 125 -22.54 -13.03 0.49
C LEU A 125 -21.07 -12.77 0.27
N LEU A 126 -20.21 -13.68 0.72
CA LEU A 126 -18.79 -13.66 0.43
C LEU A 126 -18.56 -14.13 -1.03
N TYR A 127 -17.85 -13.34 -1.81
CA TYR A 127 -17.42 -13.74 -3.15
C TYR A 127 -16.10 -14.53 -3.09
N ASN A 128 -16.12 -15.76 -3.60
CA ASN A 128 -14.89 -16.54 -3.78
C ASN A 128 -14.04 -16.05 -4.97
N TYR A 129 -14.69 -15.39 -5.92
CA TYR A 129 -14.10 -14.82 -7.11
C TYR A 129 -14.97 -13.66 -7.60
N ILE A 130 -14.33 -12.57 -7.98
CA ILE A 130 -14.98 -11.40 -8.58
C ILE A 130 -14.13 -10.87 -9.74
N LYS A 131 -14.75 -10.51 -10.84
CA LYS A 131 -14.04 -9.88 -11.97
C LYS A 131 -13.85 -8.40 -11.69
N LEU A 132 -12.75 -7.83 -12.24
CA LEU A 132 -12.41 -6.42 -12.02
C LEU A 132 -13.55 -5.47 -12.40
N ASN A 133 -14.27 -5.75 -13.50
CA ASN A 133 -15.42 -4.94 -13.92
C ASN A 133 -16.60 -4.97 -12.95
N GLN A 134 -16.67 -5.94 -12.06
CA GLN A 134 -17.71 -6.06 -11.02
C GLN A 134 -17.31 -5.38 -9.70
N LEU A 135 -16.03 -5.00 -9.57
CA LEU A 135 -15.51 -4.29 -8.39
C LEU A 135 -15.74 -2.77 -8.46
N VAL A 136 -16.08 -2.24 -9.64
CA VAL A 136 -16.15 -0.81 -9.93
C VAL A 136 -17.61 -0.29 -9.88
N GLU A 137 -18.58 -1.17 -9.67
CA GLU A 137 -19.99 -0.82 -9.44
C GLU A 137 -20.30 -0.72 -7.94
#